data_5341f1a1173c0f90521b59633d9e4953
#
_entry.id   5341f1a1173c0f90521b59633d9e4953
#
_cell.length_a   1.000
_cell.length_b   1.000
_cell.length_c   1.000
_cell.angle_alpha   90.00
_cell.angle_beta   90.00
_cell.angle_gamma   90.00
#
_symmetry.space_group_name_H-M   'P 1'
#
loop_
_entity.id
_entity.type
_entity.pdbx_description
1 polymer ?
#
loop_
_entity_poly.entity_id
_entity_poly.type
_entity_poly.pdbx_seq_one_letter_code
_entity_poly.pdbx_strand_id
1 'polypeptide(L)'
;MGQQIDVNHLNIYYGDFLAVEDVNINIAANKVTAFIGPSGCGKSTVLRTLDRMHEITPGAHCTGKVLLEGRDLYAKDVDPVAVRRDIGMVFQRPNPFPTMSIRENVLAGVRLNNRKISKSDADDLVEWALRGANLWNEVKD
;
A
#
# COMPACT_ATOMS: atom_id res chain seq x y z
N MET A 1 -15.20 0.68 1.90
CA MET A 1 -15.13 1.03 3.35
C MET A 1 -13.71 0.83 3.80
N GLY A 2 -13.16 1.73 4.63
CA GLY A 2 -11.84 1.53 5.21
C GLY A 2 -11.89 0.40 6.24
N GLN A 3 -10.78 -0.32 6.39
CA GLN A 3 -10.63 -1.47 7.27
C GLN A 3 -9.72 -1.11 8.45
N GLN A 4 -9.92 -1.77 9.60
CA GLN A 4 -9.06 -1.61 10.76
C GLN A 4 -7.78 -2.42 10.59
N ILE A 5 -6.63 -1.83 11.00
CA ILE A 5 -5.37 -2.55 11.12
C ILE A 5 -4.86 -2.48 12.55
N ASP A 6 -4.58 -3.64 13.14
CA ASP A 6 -3.95 -3.77 14.46
C ASP A 6 -2.52 -4.29 14.30
N VAL A 7 -1.57 -3.56 14.86
CA VAL A 7 -0.16 -3.94 14.90
C VAL A 7 0.20 -4.29 16.34
N ASN A 8 0.70 -5.50 16.57
CA ASN A 8 0.99 -6.01 17.89
C ASN A 8 2.42 -6.55 17.98
N HIS A 9 3.24 -5.95 18.83
CA HIS A 9 4.62 -6.34 19.11
C HIS A 9 5.47 -6.52 17.83
N LEU A 10 5.26 -5.61 16.87
CA LEU A 10 5.94 -5.67 15.57
C LEU A 10 7.40 -5.24 15.70
N ASN A 11 8.32 -6.16 15.38
CA ASN A 11 9.74 -5.88 15.23
C ASN A 11 10.11 -6.07 13.75
N ILE A 12 10.91 -5.17 13.19
CA ILE A 12 11.26 -5.15 11.77
C ILE A 12 12.78 -5.20 11.63
N TYR A 13 13.25 -6.12 10.81
CA TYR A 13 14.67 -6.40 10.62
C TYR A 13 15.09 -6.24 9.15
N TYR A 14 16.35 -5.85 8.95
CA TYR A 14 17.07 -5.94 7.68
C TYR A 14 18.34 -6.78 7.92
N GLY A 15 18.34 -8.06 7.50
CA GLY A 15 19.29 -9.03 7.96
C GLY A 15 19.22 -9.16 9.49
N ASP A 16 20.36 -9.03 10.16
CA ASP A 16 20.43 -9.08 11.63
C ASP A 16 20.19 -7.72 12.32
N PHE A 17 20.01 -6.64 11.54
CA PHE A 17 19.80 -5.31 12.09
C PHE A 17 18.32 -5.09 12.44
N LEU A 18 18.04 -4.89 13.74
CA LEU A 18 16.73 -4.49 14.24
C LEU A 18 16.50 -3.00 13.94
N ALA A 19 15.67 -2.72 12.94
CA ALA A 19 15.40 -1.36 12.46
C ALA A 19 14.28 -0.67 13.22
N VAL A 20 13.29 -1.43 13.68
CA VAL A 20 12.14 -0.93 14.46
C VAL A 20 11.76 -2.00 15.49
N GLU A 21 11.53 -1.58 16.73
CA GLU A 21 11.29 -2.45 17.86
C GLU A 21 9.92 -2.21 18.50
N ASP A 22 9.23 -3.28 18.82
CA ASP A 22 7.99 -3.37 19.64
C ASP A 22 6.91 -2.35 19.29
N VAL A 23 6.57 -2.23 18.00
CA VAL A 23 5.50 -1.34 17.55
C VAL A 23 4.14 -1.92 17.91
N ASN A 24 3.35 -1.12 18.63
CA ASN A 24 1.98 -1.43 19.00
C ASN A 24 1.07 -0.26 18.57
N ILE A 25 0.26 -0.43 17.52
CA ILE A 25 -0.58 0.63 16.94
C ILE A 25 -1.93 0.05 16.52
N ASN A 26 -3.00 0.78 16.82
CA ASN A 26 -4.32 0.55 16.26
C ASN A 26 -4.63 1.64 15.23
N ILE A 27 -4.90 1.24 13.99
CA ILE A 27 -5.33 2.11 12.89
C ILE A 27 -6.82 1.87 12.68
N ALA A 28 -7.63 2.81 13.15
CA ALA A 28 -9.08 2.66 13.13
C ALA A 28 -9.66 2.72 11.71
N ALA A 29 -10.66 1.90 11.47
CA ALA A 29 -11.41 1.88 10.21
C ALA A 29 -12.01 3.26 9.87
N ASN A 30 -12.01 3.65 8.58
CA ASN A 30 -12.59 4.89 8.06
C ASN A 30 -12.05 6.18 8.71
N LYS A 31 -10.82 6.15 9.22
CA LYS A 31 -10.12 7.32 9.79
C LYS A 31 -8.75 7.51 9.15
N VAL A 32 -8.24 8.74 9.26
CA VAL A 32 -6.86 9.05 8.88
C VAL A 32 -6.00 8.96 10.14
N THR A 33 -4.95 8.13 10.06
CA THR A 33 -3.92 8.01 11.10
C THR A 33 -2.61 8.57 10.56
N ALA A 34 -2.01 9.54 11.25
CA ALA A 34 -0.75 10.15 10.85
C ALA A 34 0.41 9.66 11.72
N PHE A 35 1.50 9.22 11.08
CA PHE A 35 2.77 8.91 11.73
C PHE A 35 3.66 10.15 11.74
N ILE A 36 3.94 10.68 12.93
CA ILE A 36 4.76 11.89 13.12
C ILE A 36 6.05 11.52 13.86
N GLY A 37 7.16 12.08 13.45
CA GLY A 37 8.46 11.87 14.07
C GLY A 37 9.62 12.31 13.16
N PRO A 38 10.86 12.37 13.69
CA PRO A 38 12.03 12.80 12.94
C PRO A 38 12.34 11.91 11.73
N SER A 39 13.18 12.39 10.82
CA SER A 39 13.68 11.59 9.70
C SER A 39 14.47 10.38 10.24
N GLY A 40 14.28 9.21 9.61
CA GLY A 40 14.97 7.98 9.99
C GLY A 40 14.41 7.21 11.18
N CYS A 41 13.37 7.69 11.87
CA CYS A 41 12.80 6.97 13.03
C CYS A 41 11.91 5.74 12.68
N GLY A 42 11.90 5.26 11.44
CA GLY A 42 11.21 4.02 11.07
C GLY A 42 9.79 4.15 10.53
N LYS A 43 9.21 5.35 10.38
CA LYS A 43 7.82 5.55 9.89
C LYS A 43 7.54 4.83 8.56
N SER A 44 8.39 5.05 7.57
CA SER A 44 8.25 4.41 6.25
C SER A 44 8.51 2.91 6.30
N THR A 45 9.34 2.45 7.24
CA THR A 45 9.59 1.03 7.48
C THR A 45 8.33 0.35 8.02
N VAL A 46 7.67 0.95 9.02
CA VAL A 46 6.38 0.46 9.53
C VAL A 46 5.32 0.46 8.43
N LEU A 47 5.15 1.57 7.69
CA LEU A 47 4.17 1.63 6.60
C LEU A 47 4.36 0.51 5.57
N ARG A 48 5.61 0.20 5.20
CA ARG A 48 5.92 -0.88 4.25
C ARG A 48 5.68 -2.29 4.80
N THR A 49 5.54 -2.46 6.11
CA THR A 49 5.15 -3.75 6.67
C THR A 49 3.64 -3.96 6.68
N LEU A 50 2.84 -2.90 6.65
CA LEU A 50 1.37 -3.03 6.62
C LEU A 50 0.87 -3.67 5.32
N ASP A 51 1.57 -3.47 4.19
CA ASP A 51 1.26 -4.04 2.87
C ASP A 51 2.27 -5.10 2.42
N ARG A 52 3.19 -5.51 3.29
CA ARG A 52 4.27 -6.48 3.03
C ARG A 52 5.29 -6.03 1.98
N MET A 53 5.35 -4.72 1.66
CA MET A 53 6.35 -4.20 0.71
C MET A 53 7.79 -4.24 1.24
N HIS A 54 8.01 -4.34 2.57
CA HIS A 54 9.36 -4.48 3.12
C HIS A 54 10.04 -5.79 2.67
N GLU A 55 9.28 -6.87 2.42
CA GLU A 55 9.78 -8.19 1.97
C GLU A 55 10.46 -8.13 0.59
N ILE A 56 10.28 -7.07 -0.20
CA ILE A 56 10.98 -6.88 -1.48
C ILE A 56 12.47 -6.60 -1.25
N THR A 57 12.83 -6.08 -0.08
CA THR A 57 14.23 -5.85 0.30
C THR A 57 14.85 -7.18 0.75
N PRO A 58 15.93 -7.64 0.10
CA PRO A 58 16.60 -8.90 0.49
C PRO A 58 16.99 -8.90 1.97
N GLY A 59 16.65 -9.96 2.68
CA GLY A 59 16.92 -10.12 4.11
C GLY A 59 15.96 -9.36 5.04
N ALA A 60 15.01 -8.61 4.50
CA ALA A 60 14.01 -7.96 5.35
C ALA A 60 12.97 -8.98 5.85
N HIS A 61 12.69 -8.93 7.14
CA HIS A 61 11.66 -9.75 7.78
C HIS A 61 11.08 -9.02 8.99
N CYS A 62 10.00 -9.54 9.52
CA CYS A 62 9.41 -9.01 10.75
C CYS A 62 8.94 -10.13 11.68
N THR A 63 8.78 -9.80 12.96
CA THR A 63 8.13 -10.63 13.99
C THR A 63 6.99 -9.83 14.62
N GLY A 64 6.12 -10.49 15.37
CA GLY A 64 4.90 -9.88 15.86
C GLY A 64 3.72 -10.13 14.92
N LYS A 65 2.70 -9.28 14.96
CA LYS A 65 1.48 -9.45 14.16
C LYS A 65 1.02 -8.15 13.51
N VAL A 66 0.55 -8.25 12.29
CA VAL A 66 -0.20 -7.19 11.59
C VAL A 66 -1.54 -7.80 11.19
N LEU A 67 -2.61 -7.33 11.79
CA LEU A 67 -3.95 -7.87 11.61
C LEU A 67 -4.80 -6.88 10.80
N LEU A 68 -5.36 -7.33 9.68
CA LEU A 68 -6.37 -6.60 8.92
C LEU A 68 -7.73 -7.21 9.25
N GLU A 69 -8.61 -6.46 9.92
CA GLU A 69 -9.91 -6.96 10.40
C GLU A 69 -9.77 -8.30 11.17
N GLY A 70 -8.73 -8.41 12.00
CA GLY A 70 -8.42 -9.61 12.78
C GLY A 70 -7.69 -10.73 12.05
N ARG A 71 -7.50 -10.63 10.71
CA ARG A 71 -6.75 -11.60 9.92
C ARG A 71 -5.27 -11.25 9.91
N ASP A 72 -4.42 -12.17 10.34
CA ASP A 72 -2.97 -11.99 10.32
C ASP A 72 -2.44 -11.96 8.87
N LEU A 73 -1.87 -10.83 8.46
CA LEU A 73 -1.33 -10.61 7.12
C LEU A 73 -0.05 -11.41 6.84
N TYR A 74 0.60 -11.94 7.88
CA TYR A 74 1.82 -12.75 7.82
C TYR A 74 1.59 -14.23 8.06
N ALA A 75 0.33 -14.68 8.15
CA ALA A 75 0.03 -16.11 8.24
C ALA A 75 0.55 -16.85 7.00
N LYS A 76 0.94 -18.12 7.17
CA LYS A 76 1.59 -18.94 6.12
C LYS A 76 0.75 -19.14 4.86
N ASP A 77 -0.57 -19.07 5.00
CA ASP A 77 -1.55 -19.22 3.91
C ASP A 77 -1.90 -17.90 3.22
N VAL A 78 -1.32 -16.77 3.65
CA VAL A 78 -1.61 -15.44 3.09
C VAL A 78 -0.63 -15.10 1.97
N ASP A 79 -1.17 -14.93 0.77
CA ASP A 79 -0.40 -14.47 -0.39
C ASP A 79 -0.06 -12.97 -0.28
N PRO A 80 1.24 -12.58 -0.30
CA PRO A 80 1.66 -11.17 -0.29
C PRO A 80 1.07 -10.33 -1.43
N VAL A 81 0.82 -10.95 -2.59
CA VAL A 81 0.23 -10.24 -3.74
C VAL A 81 -1.22 -9.87 -3.45
N ALA A 82 -1.97 -10.75 -2.79
CA ALA A 82 -3.33 -10.46 -2.35
C ALA A 82 -3.35 -9.30 -1.32
N VAL A 83 -2.44 -9.30 -0.36
CA VAL A 83 -2.31 -8.19 0.62
C VAL A 83 -2.07 -6.86 -0.07
N ARG A 84 -1.14 -6.80 -1.03
CA ARG A 84 -0.82 -5.56 -1.79
C ARG A 84 -1.95 -5.10 -2.72
N ARG A 85 -2.84 -5.98 -3.09
CA ARG A 85 -4.07 -5.63 -3.82
C ARG A 85 -5.09 -4.98 -2.89
N ASP A 86 -5.17 -5.43 -1.64
CA ASP A 86 -6.17 -4.97 -0.67
C ASP A 86 -5.69 -3.70 0.06
N ILE A 87 -4.37 -3.54 0.25
CA ILE A 87 -3.75 -2.36 0.88
C ILE A 87 -2.85 -1.66 -0.15
N GLY A 88 -3.37 -0.58 -0.74
CA GLY A 88 -2.61 0.24 -1.70
C GLY A 88 -1.61 1.17 -1.00
N MET A 89 -0.47 1.41 -1.64
CA MET A 89 0.55 2.35 -1.18
C MET A 89 0.76 3.47 -2.19
N VAL A 90 0.83 4.71 -1.69
CA VAL A 90 1.28 5.88 -2.45
C VAL A 90 2.72 6.18 -2.06
N PHE A 91 3.63 6.11 -3.03
CA PHE A 91 5.06 6.34 -2.79
C PHE A 91 5.40 7.83 -2.78
N GLN A 92 6.41 8.20 -2.02
CA GLN A 92 6.92 9.58 -1.97
C GLN A 92 7.49 10.04 -3.31
N ARG A 93 8.12 9.12 -4.08
CA ARG A 93 8.58 9.40 -5.45
C ARG A 93 7.59 8.82 -6.44
N PRO A 94 7.22 9.57 -7.50
CA PRO A 94 6.38 9.04 -8.55
C PRO A 94 7.01 7.78 -9.17
N ASN A 95 6.19 6.75 -9.39
CA ASN A 95 6.63 5.49 -9.99
C ASN A 95 5.69 5.00 -11.09
N PRO A 96 5.34 5.85 -12.08
CA PRO A 96 4.52 5.43 -13.20
C PRO A 96 5.29 4.43 -14.08
N PHE A 97 4.57 3.66 -14.88
CA PHE A 97 5.14 2.90 -15.99
C PHE A 97 5.53 3.88 -17.10
N PRO A 98 6.82 4.11 -17.37
CA PRO A 98 7.26 5.22 -18.21
C PRO A 98 6.90 5.06 -19.71
N THR A 99 6.62 3.83 -20.13
CA THR A 99 6.23 3.50 -21.51
C THR A 99 4.71 3.56 -21.72
N MET A 100 3.94 3.81 -20.68
CA MET A 100 2.49 3.87 -20.72
C MET A 100 2.00 5.32 -20.67
N SER A 101 0.89 5.61 -21.34
CA SER A 101 0.18 6.86 -21.20
C SER A 101 -0.39 7.04 -19.77
N ILE A 102 -0.79 8.27 -19.43
CA ILE A 102 -1.47 8.55 -18.14
C ILE A 102 -2.69 7.65 -17.98
N ARG A 103 -3.53 7.56 -19.03
CA ARG A 103 -4.70 6.68 -19.05
C ARG A 103 -4.35 5.22 -18.75
N GLU A 104 -3.30 4.72 -19.38
CA GLU A 104 -2.86 3.33 -19.17
C GLU A 104 -2.29 3.09 -17.78
N ASN A 105 -1.58 4.06 -17.22
CA ASN A 105 -1.10 4.01 -15.83
C ASN A 105 -2.27 3.93 -14.85
N VAL A 106 -3.30 4.77 -15.01
CA VAL A 106 -4.52 4.73 -14.15
C VAL A 106 -5.21 3.38 -14.27
N LEU A 107 -5.29 2.80 -15.47
CA LEU A 107 -5.94 1.50 -15.71
C LEU A 107 -5.05 0.29 -15.40
N ALA A 108 -3.78 0.48 -15.04
CA ALA A 108 -2.85 -0.62 -14.82
C ALA A 108 -3.35 -1.60 -13.76
N GLY A 109 -3.89 -1.13 -12.64
CA GLY A 109 -4.46 -1.96 -11.59
C GLY A 109 -5.64 -2.81 -12.05
N VAL A 110 -6.49 -2.28 -12.93
CA VAL A 110 -7.62 -3.04 -13.52
C VAL A 110 -7.11 -4.15 -14.41
N ARG A 111 -6.11 -3.85 -15.27
CA ARG A 111 -5.51 -4.82 -16.20
C ARG A 111 -4.76 -5.93 -15.46
N LEU A 112 -3.97 -5.60 -14.43
CA LEU A 112 -3.22 -6.55 -13.63
C LEU A 112 -4.12 -7.52 -12.86
N ASN A 113 -5.32 -7.08 -12.48
CA ASN A 113 -6.31 -7.93 -11.81
C ASN A 113 -7.23 -8.68 -12.80
N ASN A 114 -6.86 -8.76 -14.09
CA ASN A 114 -7.61 -9.44 -15.16
C ASN A 114 -9.09 -9.03 -15.24
N ARG A 115 -9.43 -7.81 -14.85
CA ARG A 115 -10.79 -7.29 -14.94
C ARG A 115 -11.03 -6.81 -16.37
N LYS A 116 -11.96 -7.48 -17.05
CA LYS A 116 -12.49 -6.97 -18.33
C LYS A 116 -13.36 -5.75 -18.02
N ILE A 117 -13.06 -4.64 -18.66
CA ILE A 117 -13.79 -3.38 -18.52
C ILE A 117 -14.16 -2.87 -19.91
N SER A 118 -15.36 -2.34 -20.09
CA SER A 118 -15.76 -1.70 -21.34
C SER A 118 -14.94 -0.43 -21.58
N LYS A 119 -14.91 0.06 -22.82
CA LYS A 119 -14.20 1.31 -23.12
C LYS A 119 -14.81 2.48 -22.37
N SER A 120 -16.15 2.55 -22.31
CA SER A 120 -16.88 3.60 -21.60
C SER A 120 -16.54 3.59 -20.11
N ASP A 121 -16.68 2.43 -19.46
CA ASP A 121 -16.40 2.31 -18.01
C ASP A 121 -14.93 2.61 -17.69
N ALA A 122 -14.02 2.30 -18.62
CA ALA A 122 -12.60 2.64 -18.46
C ALA A 122 -12.37 4.16 -18.52
N ASP A 123 -13.05 4.86 -19.43
CA ASP A 123 -12.95 6.32 -19.56
C ASP A 123 -13.55 7.01 -18.33
N ASP A 124 -14.70 6.55 -17.84
CA ASP A 124 -15.34 7.03 -16.62
C ASP A 124 -14.45 6.82 -15.37
N LEU A 125 -13.82 5.65 -15.28
CA LEU A 125 -12.89 5.33 -14.19
C LEU A 125 -11.66 6.24 -14.21
N VAL A 126 -11.09 6.49 -15.39
CA VAL A 126 -9.93 7.39 -15.54
C VAL A 126 -10.30 8.82 -15.14
N GLU A 127 -11.43 9.33 -15.60
CA GLU A 127 -11.89 10.66 -15.22
C GLU A 127 -12.14 10.75 -13.71
N TRP A 128 -12.83 9.76 -13.13
CA TRP A 128 -13.08 9.71 -11.70
C TRP A 128 -11.79 9.70 -10.87
N ALA A 129 -10.82 8.86 -11.24
CA ALA A 129 -9.54 8.75 -10.54
C ALA A 129 -8.73 10.05 -10.61
N LEU A 130 -8.64 10.67 -11.80
CA LEU A 130 -7.90 11.91 -12.01
C LEU A 130 -8.58 13.11 -11.35
N ARG A 131 -9.91 13.16 -11.30
CA ARG A 131 -10.65 14.16 -10.53
C ARG A 131 -10.40 14.00 -9.03
N GLY A 132 -10.43 12.76 -8.51
CA GLY A 132 -10.13 12.46 -7.12
C GLY A 132 -8.70 12.86 -6.70
N ALA A 133 -7.76 12.78 -7.62
CA ALA A 133 -6.37 13.22 -7.45
C ALA A 133 -6.17 14.73 -7.72
N ASN A 134 -7.21 15.47 -8.12
CA ASN A 134 -7.16 16.88 -8.54
C ASN A 134 -6.23 17.14 -9.75
N LEU A 135 -6.07 16.16 -10.63
CA LEU A 135 -5.20 16.22 -11.81
C LEU A 135 -5.97 16.34 -13.14
N TRP A 136 -7.30 16.14 -13.13
CA TRP A 136 -8.10 16.10 -14.36
C TRP A 136 -7.91 17.31 -15.26
N ASN A 137 -7.95 18.52 -14.69
CA ASN A 137 -7.84 19.75 -15.46
C ASN A 137 -6.45 19.99 -16.08
N GLU A 138 -5.43 19.28 -15.59
CA GLU A 138 -4.06 19.39 -16.10
C GLU A 138 -3.76 18.42 -17.26
N VAL A 139 -4.54 17.33 -17.36
CA VAL A 139 -4.19 16.20 -18.24
C VAL A 139 -5.33 15.72 -19.15
N LYS A 140 -6.49 16.38 -19.15
CA LYS A 140 -7.69 15.98 -19.91
C LYS A 140 -7.59 16.21 -21.43
N ASP A 141 -6.66 17.07 -21.90
CA ASP A 141 -6.45 17.48 -23.31
C ASP A 141 -5.30 16.74 -23.96
#